data_571eb2d96ecbcc23e6ae41b51093f68d
#
_entry.id   571eb2d96ecbcc23e6ae41b51093f68d
#
_cell.length_a   1.000
_cell.length_b   1.000
_cell.length_c   1.000
_cell.angle_alpha   90.00
_cell.angle_beta   90.00
_cell.angle_gamma   90.00
#
_symmetry.space_group_name_H-M   'P 1'
#
loop_
_entity.id
_entity.type
_entity.pdbx_description
1 polymer ?
#
loop_
_entity_poly.entity_id
_entity_poly.type
_entity_poly.pdbx_seq_one_letter_code
_entity_poly.pdbx_strand_id
1 'polypeptide(L)'
;MYIVFEGIDGAGKSTQINLLKDWLEQNGFDVETVVEPTDSEVGKLIRKILQRPDATTDRIQKTLGLLFAADRMLIMDKLNDDSKVILSDRSFISSLAYQEPADWIKQINKYAK
;
A
#
# COMPACT_ATOMS: atom_id res chain seq x y z
N MET A 1 -13.70 -7.73 0.59
CA MET A 1 -13.33 -7.21 -0.74
C MET A 1 -12.21 -6.20 -0.59
N TYR A 2 -11.23 -6.28 -1.44
CA TYR A 2 -10.04 -5.41 -1.39
C TYR A 2 -9.94 -4.64 -2.71
N ILE A 3 -10.06 -3.32 -2.63
CA ILE A 3 -10.02 -2.44 -3.81
C ILE A 3 -8.82 -1.52 -3.68
N VAL A 4 -8.00 -1.46 -4.72
CA VAL A 4 -6.76 -0.72 -4.73
C VAL A 4 -6.89 0.51 -5.63
N PHE A 5 -6.44 1.65 -5.12
CA PHE A 5 -6.36 2.89 -5.88
C PHE A 5 -4.90 3.24 -6.12
N GLU A 6 -4.51 3.27 -7.38
CA GLU A 6 -3.18 3.66 -7.83
C GLU A 6 -3.24 5.00 -8.53
N GLY A 7 -2.17 5.76 -8.42
CA GLY A 7 -2.07 7.03 -9.11
C GLY A 7 -1.01 7.93 -8.51
N ILE A 8 -0.69 8.98 -9.24
CA ILE A 8 0.24 10.00 -8.78
C ILE A 8 -0.48 10.86 -7.73
N ASP A 9 0.23 11.25 -6.69
CA ASP A 9 -0.31 12.14 -5.67
C ASP A 9 -0.82 13.42 -6.33
N GLY A 10 -2.01 13.85 -5.94
CA GLY A 10 -2.65 15.02 -6.51
C GLY A 10 -3.54 14.75 -7.73
N ALA A 11 -3.67 13.50 -8.17
CA ALA A 11 -4.50 13.14 -9.33
C ALA A 11 -5.98 12.88 -8.96
N GLY A 12 -6.43 13.36 -7.82
CA GLY A 12 -7.83 13.17 -7.39
C GLY A 12 -8.10 11.83 -6.74
N LYS A 13 -7.06 11.05 -6.44
CA LYS A 13 -7.20 9.71 -5.87
C LYS A 13 -7.93 9.73 -4.53
N SER A 14 -7.55 10.63 -3.62
CA SER A 14 -8.19 10.76 -2.31
C SER A 14 -9.68 11.09 -2.44
N THR A 15 -10.02 11.97 -3.37
CA THR A 15 -11.42 12.34 -3.63
C THR A 15 -12.22 11.14 -4.11
N GLN A 16 -11.65 10.33 -5.03
CA GLN A 16 -12.30 9.14 -5.54
C GLN A 16 -12.51 8.10 -4.44
N ILE A 17 -11.51 7.89 -3.59
CA ILE A 17 -11.60 6.96 -2.47
C ILE A 17 -12.72 7.38 -1.53
N ASN A 18 -12.78 8.66 -1.17
CA ASN A 18 -13.80 9.18 -0.25
C ASN A 18 -15.20 9.06 -0.84
N LEU A 19 -15.38 9.34 -2.12
CA LEU A 19 -16.67 9.20 -2.79
C LEU A 19 -17.14 7.75 -2.80
N LEU A 20 -16.25 6.82 -3.10
CA LEU A 20 -16.57 5.40 -3.11
C LEU A 20 -16.88 4.90 -1.69
N LYS A 21 -16.10 5.34 -0.71
CA LYS A 21 -16.34 4.98 0.68
C LYS A 21 -17.73 5.40 1.12
N ASP A 22 -18.10 6.67 0.86
CA ASP A 22 -19.41 7.18 1.24
C ASP A 22 -20.53 6.40 0.57
N TRP A 23 -20.40 6.11 -0.72
CA TRP A 23 -21.40 5.35 -1.47
C TRP A 23 -21.57 3.94 -0.89
N LEU A 24 -20.46 3.25 -0.60
CA LEU A 24 -20.50 1.91 -0.04
C LEU A 24 -21.13 1.89 1.34
N GLU A 25 -20.78 2.86 2.20
CA GLU A 25 -21.35 2.94 3.55
C GLU A 25 -22.87 3.22 3.48
N GLN A 26 -23.32 4.06 2.56
CA GLN A 26 -24.73 4.30 2.34
C GLN A 26 -25.49 3.05 1.87
N ASN A 27 -24.80 2.11 1.26
CA ASN A 27 -25.39 0.85 0.81
C ASN A 27 -25.18 -0.30 1.80
N GLY A 28 -24.79 0.00 3.03
CA GLY A 28 -24.74 -0.97 4.12
C GLY A 28 -23.45 -1.75 4.25
N PHE A 29 -22.39 -1.35 3.53
CA PHE A 29 -21.09 -2.01 3.64
C PHE A 29 -20.27 -1.41 4.77
N ASP A 30 -19.50 -2.27 5.45
CA ASP A 30 -18.50 -1.85 6.41
C ASP A 30 -17.20 -1.60 5.64
N VAL A 31 -16.74 -0.36 5.64
CA VAL A 31 -15.62 0.08 4.80
C VAL A 31 -14.47 0.57 5.68
N GLU A 32 -13.27 0.13 5.35
CA GLU A 32 -12.05 0.60 5.99
C GLU A 32 -11.06 1.06 4.92
N THR A 33 -10.34 2.15 5.20
CA THR A 33 -9.32 2.67 4.28
C THR A 33 -7.93 2.38 4.85
N VAL A 34 -7.00 2.03 3.96
CA VAL A 34 -5.61 1.75 4.30
C VAL A 34 -4.72 2.57 3.38
N VAL A 35 -3.75 3.26 3.94
CA VAL A 35 -2.73 4.01 3.19
C VAL A 35 -1.38 3.30 3.37
N GLU A 36 -0.71 3.00 2.30
CA GLU A 36 0.62 2.39 2.33
C GLU A 36 1.69 3.41 1.90
N PRO A 37 2.80 3.54 2.64
CA PRO A 37 3.12 2.76 3.85
C PRO A 37 2.19 3.10 5.00
N THR A 38 1.88 2.09 5.83
CA THR A 38 0.90 2.21 6.91
C THR A 38 1.49 2.95 8.12
N ASP A 39 0.70 3.08 9.18
CA ASP A 39 1.17 3.68 10.44
C ASP A 39 1.88 2.67 11.35
N SER A 40 2.14 1.46 10.85
CA SER A 40 2.94 0.48 11.57
C SER A 40 4.37 0.97 11.79
N GLU A 41 5.10 0.31 12.67
CA GLU A 41 6.51 0.63 12.89
C GLU A 41 7.32 0.48 11.61
N VAL A 42 7.00 -0.52 10.79
CA VAL A 42 7.65 -0.71 9.49
C VAL A 42 7.29 0.41 8.53
N GLY A 43 6.02 0.81 8.48
CA GLY A 43 5.58 1.92 7.63
C GLY A 43 6.26 3.22 7.99
N LYS A 44 6.44 3.50 9.28
CA LYS A 44 7.17 4.69 9.74
C LYS A 44 8.62 4.66 9.32
N LEU A 45 9.26 3.48 9.40
CA LEU A 45 10.64 3.30 8.95
C LEU A 45 10.76 3.54 7.44
N ILE A 46 9.83 3.06 6.66
CA ILE A 46 9.79 3.31 5.21
C ILE A 46 9.80 4.80 4.92
N ARG A 47 8.91 5.56 5.56
CA ARG A 47 8.82 7.00 5.36
C ARG A 47 10.12 7.70 5.70
N LYS A 48 10.78 7.26 6.76
CA LYS A 48 12.06 7.82 7.18
C LYS A 48 13.17 7.56 6.15
N ILE A 49 13.21 6.33 5.62
CA ILE A 49 14.21 5.95 4.62
C ILE A 49 13.99 6.70 3.31
N LEU A 50 12.73 6.90 2.90
CA LEU A 50 12.40 7.62 1.67
C LEU A 50 12.93 9.06 1.67
N GLN A 51 13.16 9.65 2.84
CA GLN A 51 13.68 11.00 2.97
C GLN A 51 15.22 11.08 2.93
N ARG A 52 15.90 9.94 2.89
CA ARG A 52 17.36 9.91 2.85
C ARG A 52 17.89 10.36 1.49
N PRO A 53 19.06 11.04 1.45
CA PRO A 53 19.68 11.42 0.18
C PRO A 53 20.03 10.23 -0.71
N ASP A 54 20.29 9.05 -0.14
CA ASP A 54 20.64 7.85 -0.87
C ASP A 54 19.43 6.95 -1.17
N ALA A 55 18.20 7.46 -1.03
CA ALA A 55 16.99 6.65 -1.20
C ALA A 55 16.86 6.05 -2.61
N THR A 56 17.47 6.66 -3.62
CA THR A 56 17.40 6.20 -5.00
C THR A 56 18.48 5.19 -5.38
N THR A 57 19.41 4.87 -4.48
CA THR A 57 20.43 3.86 -4.75
C THR A 57 19.81 2.47 -4.83
N ASP A 58 20.45 1.57 -5.58
CA ASP A 58 19.95 0.22 -5.79
C ASP A 58 19.75 -0.53 -4.46
N ARG A 59 20.72 -0.45 -3.56
CA ARG A 59 20.64 -1.13 -2.25
C ARG A 59 19.43 -0.64 -1.45
N ILE A 60 19.21 0.67 -1.39
CA ILE A 60 18.10 1.25 -0.62
C ILE A 60 16.76 0.93 -1.29
N GLN A 61 16.70 0.93 -2.62
CA GLN A 61 15.49 0.54 -3.32
C GLN A 61 15.09 -0.91 -3.02
N LYS A 62 16.06 -1.82 -2.98
CA LYS A 62 15.81 -3.22 -2.59
C LYS A 62 15.37 -3.32 -1.13
N THR A 63 16.00 -2.56 -0.25
CA THR A 63 15.62 -2.50 1.16
C THR A 63 14.17 -2.03 1.30
N LEU A 64 13.80 -0.98 0.59
CA LEU A 64 12.42 -0.48 0.60
C LEU A 64 11.43 -1.54 0.09
N GLY A 65 11.81 -2.30 -0.95
CA GLY A 65 10.96 -3.38 -1.44
C GLY A 65 10.64 -4.40 -0.38
N LEU A 66 11.64 -4.82 0.38
CA LEU A 66 11.46 -5.76 1.50
C LEU A 66 10.61 -5.14 2.61
N LEU A 67 10.83 -3.87 2.92
CA LEU A 67 10.07 -3.19 3.97
C LEU A 67 8.60 -2.99 3.58
N PHE A 68 8.31 -2.67 2.32
CA PHE A 68 6.93 -2.58 1.86
C PHE A 68 6.21 -3.93 1.98
N ALA A 69 6.89 -5.02 1.63
CA ALA A 69 6.33 -6.35 1.81
C ALA A 69 6.07 -6.67 3.28
N ALA A 70 7.01 -6.32 4.16
CA ALA A 70 6.85 -6.51 5.61
C ALA A 70 5.69 -5.70 6.15
N ASP A 71 5.54 -4.45 5.71
CA ASP A 71 4.44 -3.58 6.13
C ASP A 71 3.08 -4.20 5.76
N ARG A 72 2.95 -4.75 4.54
CA ARG A 72 1.73 -5.44 4.12
C ARG A 72 1.46 -6.69 4.94
N MET A 73 2.50 -7.43 5.30
CA MET A 73 2.32 -8.61 6.14
C MET A 73 1.70 -8.26 7.49
N LEU A 74 2.05 -7.10 8.05
CA LEU A 74 1.51 -6.68 9.34
C LEU A 74 0.00 -6.36 9.29
N ILE A 75 -0.52 -6.05 8.11
CA ILE A 75 -1.95 -5.72 7.94
C ILE A 75 -2.70 -6.82 7.18
N MET A 76 -2.07 -7.96 6.95
CA MET A 76 -2.65 -9.00 6.09
C MET A 76 -3.99 -9.53 6.61
N ASP A 77 -4.15 -9.69 7.92
CA ASP A 77 -5.41 -10.13 8.49
C ASP A 77 -6.56 -9.18 8.13
N LYS A 78 -6.28 -7.88 8.18
CA LYS A 78 -7.25 -6.86 7.78
C LYS A 78 -7.58 -6.96 6.30
N LEU A 79 -6.58 -7.13 5.44
CA LEU A 79 -6.78 -7.22 4.00
C LEU A 79 -7.57 -8.47 3.59
N ASN A 80 -7.48 -9.54 4.38
CA ASN A 80 -8.14 -10.80 4.12
C ASN A 80 -9.49 -10.94 4.83
N ASP A 81 -9.97 -9.89 5.50
CA ASP A 81 -11.25 -9.90 6.18
C ASP A 81 -12.37 -9.69 5.16
N ASP A 82 -13.10 -10.76 4.83
CA ASP A 82 -14.18 -10.73 3.85
C ASP A 82 -15.44 -10.01 4.36
N SER A 83 -15.53 -9.74 5.67
CA SER A 83 -16.67 -9.01 6.23
C SER A 83 -16.61 -7.51 5.94
N LYS A 84 -15.49 -7.01 5.45
CA LYS A 84 -15.27 -5.59 5.19
C LYS A 84 -14.88 -5.34 3.74
N VAL A 85 -15.14 -4.10 3.30
CA VAL A 85 -14.55 -3.58 2.06
C VAL A 85 -13.34 -2.76 2.45
N ILE A 86 -12.17 -3.13 1.96
CA ILE A 86 -10.92 -2.43 2.23
C ILE A 86 -10.58 -1.60 1.00
N LEU A 87 -10.48 -0.29 1.18
CA LEU A 87 -10.03 0.62 0.13
C LEU A 87 -8.58 0.99 0.43
N SER A 88 -7.68 0.59 -0.45
CA SER A 88 -6.25 0.82 -0.28
C SER A 88 -5.77 1.93 -1.20
N ASP A 89 -5.11 2.91 -0.61
CA ASP A 89 -4.39 3.94 -1.34
C ASP A 89 -2.94 3.47 -1.44
N ARG A 90 -2.54 3.05 -2.64
CA ARG A 90 -1.27 2.40 -2.95
C ARG A 90 -1.21 0.99 -2.37
N SER A 91 -0.75 0.06 -3.16
CA SER A 91 -0.56 -1.33 -2.76
C SER A 91 0.80 -1.82 -3.27
N PHE A 92 0.99 -3.15 -3.31
CA PHE A 92 2.23 -3.69 -3.84
C PHE A 92 2.46 -3.31 -5.32
N ILE A 93 1.40 -2.92 -6.05
CA ILE A 93 1.56 -2.44 -7.43
C ILE A 93 2.38 -1.17 -7.45
N SER A 94 2.17 -0.26 -6.49
CA SER A 94 3.01 0.93 -6.33
C SER A 94 4.47 0.56 -6.10
N SER A 95 4.74 -0.46 -5.29
CA SER A 95 6.11 -0.97 -5.10
C SER A 95 6.71 -1.41 -6.43
N LEU A 96 5.93 -2.10 -7.28
CA LEU A 96 6.41 -2.53 -8.60
C LEU A 96 6.72 -1.36 -9.51
N ALA A 97 5.94 -0.26 -9.39
CA ALA A 97 6.12 0.92 -10.24
C ALA A 97 7.35 1.74 -9.84
N TYR A 98 7.67 1.79 -8.56
CA TYR A 98 8.72 2.67 -8.04
C TYR A 98 10.00 1.95 -7.65
N GLN A 99 10.04 0.63 -7.69
CA GLN A 99 11.18 -0.15 -7.23
C GLN A 99 11.59 -1.19 -8.27
N GLU A 100 12.88 -1.43 -8.38
CA GLU A 100 13.45 -2.39 -9.31
C GLU A 100 14.38 -3.35 -8.59
N PRO A 101 14.55 -4.56 -9.14
CA PRO A 101 13.87 -5.11 -10.32
C PRO A 101 12.45 -5.59 -10.00
N ALA A 102 11.56 -5.45 -10.98
CA ALA A 102 10.13 -5.77 -10.80
C ALA A 102 9.91 -7.25 -10.44
N ASP A 103 10.64 -8.15 -11.06
CA ASP A 103 10.50 -9.59 -10.78
C ASP A 103 10.84 -9.92 -9.33
N TRP A 104 11.86 -9.29 -8.79
CA TRP A 104 12.24 -9.47 -7.41
C TRP A 104 11.17 -8.94 -6.47
N ILE A 105 10.60 -7.77 -6.77
CA ILE A 105 9.51 -7.17 -5.99
C ILE A 105 8.28 -8.08 -6.00
N LYS A 106 7.90 -8.62 -7.16
CA LYS A 106 6.79 -9.58 -7.24
C LYS A 106 7.03 -10.79 -6.36
N GLN A 107 8.25 -11.31 -6.36
CA GLN A 107 8.60 -12.48 -5.59
C GLN A 107 8.47 -12.26 -4.09
N ILE A 108 8.97 -11.14 -3.58
CA ILE A 108 8.89 -10.86 -2.15
C ILE A 108 7.48 -10.47 -1.68
N ASN A 109 6.63 -9.99 -2.58
CA ASN A 109 5.26 -9.60 -2.24
C ASN A 109 4.22 -10.70 -2.47
N LYS A 110 4.62 -11.88 -2.95
CA LYS A 110 3.67 -12.93 -3.31
C LYS A 110 2.80 -13.42 -2.15
N TYR A 111 3.25 -13.26 -0.92
CA TYR A 111 2.53 -13.67 0.28
C TYR A 111 1.72 -12.55 0.91
N ALA A 112 1.84 -11.33 0.44
CA ALA A 112 1.28 -10.13 1.07
C ALA A 112 0.07 -9.55 0.33
N LYS A 113 -0.46 -10.26 -0.60
CA LYS A 113 -1.60 -9.75 -1.35
C LYS A 113 -2.93 -10.20 -0.73
#